data_709714458cb3b36ee5db15dc95cb19f1
#
_entry.id   709714458cb3b36ee5db15dc95cb19f1
#
_cell.length_a   1.000
_cell.length_b   1.000
_cell.length_c   1.000
_cell.angle_alpha   90.00
_cell.angle_beta   90.00
_cell.angle_gamma   90.00
#
_symmetry.space_group_name_H-M   'P 1'
#
loop_
_entity.id
_entity.type
_entity.pdbx_description
1 polymer ?
#
loop_
_entity_poly.entity_id
_entity_poly.type
_entity_poly.pdbx_seq_one_letter_code
_entity_poly.pdbx_strand_id
1 'polypeptide(L)'
;MKTTSLLIANYCVPCHSFCRYCLLASCGKATGVDYKEGEALGGRIIREMKAARPDLNCSYYIGYCMDTPDLPEFLRFSREYQAPAAKFLQMNGFAFRSDQELAELMRNIREAGVELIDLTFYGTEEYHDRFAGRKGDFRFLLRMLDQACKAGLNVRASVPMIRENLSQIPELYEILNTYPLRQCACFLPHSKGRGRSLPEQRITKQEFEQLPERIRNSFSRTKHRTEAEWLTSDEISEPAERGLTLVLTPENYEKYNRMSAAGILAELEEMDDRYLNEMPSVRELARMYGNPENQQLFRIRDLALIWQQRYIAETGSRIYDMHDETHSFSVHLWEDEMMINRVVVQK
;
A
#
# COMPACT_ATOMS: atom_id res chain seq x y z
N MET A 1 11.93 -18.29 -5.88
CA MET A 1 10.59 -17.81 -5.45
C MET A 1 9.70 -17.57 -6.67
N LYS A 2 8.40 -17.83 -6.58
CA LYS A 2 7.46 -17.62 -7.71
C LYS A 2 7.09 -16.14 -7.82
N THR A 3 7.27 -15.53 -9.00
CA THR A 3 6.78 -14.18 -9.30
C THR A 3 5.32 -14.25 -9.73
N THR A 4 4.44 -13.52 -9.03
CA THR A 4 2.98 -13.54 -9.27
C THR A 4 2.43 -12.20 -9.75
N SER A 5 3.18 -11.11 -9.59
CA SER A 5 2.78 -9.79 -10.09
C SER A 5 3.97 -8.95 -10.57
N LEU A 6 3.69 -8.10 -11.55
CA LEU A 6 4.57 -7.04 -12.03
C LEU A 6 3.79 -5.73 -12.04
N LEU A 7 4.20 -4.79 -11.21
CA LEU A 7 3.68 -3.44 -11.18
C LEU A 7 4.64 -2.49 -11.91
N ILE A 8 4.12 -1.71 -12.84
CA ILE A 8 4.85 -0.58 -13.43
C ILE A 8 4.35 0.68 -12.73
N ALA A 9 5.22 1.31 -11.92
CA ALA A 9 4.90 2.50 -11.14
C ALA A 9 5.50 3.73 -11.79
N ASN A 10 4.65 4.64 -12.26
CA ASN A 10 5.03 5.94 -12.78
C ASN A 10 4.53 7.03 -11.82
N TYR A 11 5.38 7.49 -10.92
CA TYR A 11 4.99 8.49 -9.91
C TYR A 11 4.90 9.90 -10.52
N CYS A 12 4.11 10.05 -11.59
CA CYS A 12 3.90 11.34 -12.28
C CYS A 12 2.82 12.22 -11.62
N VAL A 13 2.03 11.68 -10.68
CA VAL A 13 1.02 12.43 -9.92
C VAL A 13 1.47 12.58 -8.47
N PRO A 14 1.78 13.83 -8.01
CA PRO A 14 2.17 14.07 -6.63
C PRO A 14 0.98 13.90 -5.66
N CYS A 15 1.28 13.57 -4.39
CA CYS A 15 0.30 13.55 -3.32
C CYS A 15 0.34 14.89 -2.55
N HIS A 16 -0.82 15.45 -2.21
CA HIS A 16 -0.93 16.68 -1.43
C HIS A 16 -0.86 16.45 0.09
N SER A 17 -0.73 15.20 0.54
CA SER A 17 -0.58 14.84 1.96
C SER A 17 0.83 14.36 2.28
N PHE A 18 1.27 14.55 3.52
CA PHE A 18 2.60 14.21 4.05
C PHE A 18 2.50 13.21 5.21
N CYS A 19 1.68 12.17 5.05
CA CYS A 19 1.34 11.22 6.11
C CYS A 19 2.57 10.58 6.76
N ARG A 20 2.60 10.52 8.09
CA ARG A 20 3.72 9.96 8.88
C ARG A 20 3.98 8.48 8.64
N TYR A 21 3.02 7.74 8.10
CA TYR A 21 3.16 6.30 7.82
C TYR A 21 3.27 5.97 6.33
N CYS A 22 3.38 6.99 5.46
CA CYS A 22 3.31 6.79 4.02
C CYS A 22 4.24 5.68 3.53
N LEU A 23 3.66 4.65 2.94
CA LEU A 23 4.38 3.49 2.40
C LEU A 23 5.32 3.89 1.27
N LEU A 24 4.91 4.87 0.46
CA LEU A 24 5.62 5.34 -0.72
C LEU A 24 6.57 6.50 -0.42
N ALA A 25 6.67 6.92 0.84
CA ALA A 25 7.50 8.05 1.26
C ALA A 25 7.34 9.31 0.38
N SER A 26 6.11 9.55 -0.15
CA SER A 26 5.82 10.66 -1.07
C SER A 26 6.45 11.97 -0.61
N CYS A 27 7.13 12.66 -1.52
CA CYS A 27 7.80 13.95 -1.26
C CYS A 27 6.97 15.17 -1.73
N GLY A 28 5.72 14.98 -2.12
CA GLY A 28 4.85 16.04 -2.65
C GLY A 28 5.21 16.50 -4.07
N LYS A 29 6.12 15.80 -4.75
CA LYS A 29 6.55 16.07 -6.12
C LYS A 29 6.37 14.83 -6.98
N ALA A 30 6.11 15.05 -8.27
CA ALA A 30 6.22 14.00 -9.27
C ALA A 30 7.69 13.61 -9.46
N THR A 31 7.97 12.32 -9.56
CA THR A 31 9.32 11.76 -9.77
C THR A 31 9.37 10.82 -10.98
N GLY A 32 8.21 10.54 -11.58
CA GLY A 32 8.07 9.72 -12.77
C GLY A 32 8.27 10.50 -14.07
N VAL A 33 8.02 9.82 -15.17
CA VAL A 33 8.02 10.38 -16.52
C VAL A 33 6.67 11.00 -16.87
N ASP A 34 6.57 11.64 -18.02
CA ASP A 34 5.30 12.16 -18.53
C ASP A 34 4.20 11.09 -18.49
N TYR A 35 2.97 11.52 -18.22
CA TYR A 35 1.83 10.62 -18.09
C TYR A 35 1.64 9.74 -19.33
N LYS A 36 1.67 10.32 -20.55
CA LYS A 36 1.44 9.60 -21.80
C LYS A 36 2.59 8.66 -22.16
N GLU A 37 3.81 9.05 -21.88
CA GLU A 37 4.98 8.20 -22.06
C GLU A 37 4.91 6.97 -21.15
N GLY A 38 4.60 7.19 -19.87
CA GLY A 38 4.44 6.10 -18.89
C GLY A 38 3.29 5.17 -19.24
N GLU A 39 2.14 5.70 -19.67
CA GLU A 39 0.96 4.93 -20.10
C GLU A 39 1.29 4.07 -21.33
N ALA A 40 1.97 4.63 -22.34
CA ALA A 40 2.36 3.92 -23.55
C ALA A 40 3.30 2.74 -23.21
N LEU A 41 4.32 2.97 -22.38
CA LEU A 41 5.23 1.93 -21.93
C LEU A 41 4.52 0.88 -21.08
N GLY A 42 3.72 1.29 -20.09
CA GLY A 42 2.95 0.39 -19.24
C GLY A 42 1.99 -0.49 -20.05
N GLY A 43 1.26 0.10 -20.99
CA GLY A 43 0.35 -0.64 -21.88
C GLY A 43 1.08 -1.64 -22.77
N ARG A 44 2.26 -1.29 -23.30
CA ARG A 44 3.10 -2.22 -24.07
C ARG A 44 3.54 -3.41 -23.21
N ILE A 45 4.11 -3.14 -22.02
CA ILE A 45 4.56 -4.20 -21.11
C ILE A 45 3.40 -5.13 -20.73
N ILE A 46 2.24 -4.59 -20.38
CA ILE A 46 1.07 -5.39 -19.97
C ILE A 46 0.60 -6.28 -21.13
N ARG A 47 0.54 -5.77 -22.37
CA ARG A 47 0.16 -6.58 -23.54
C ARG A 47 1.15 -7.72 -23.80
N GLU A 48 2.45 -7.41 -23.79
CA GLU A 48 3.50 -8.42 -23.98
C GLU A 48 3.44 -9.50 -22.89
N MET A 49 3.25 -9.09 -21.62
CA MET A 49 3.12 -10.04 -20.51
C MET A 49 1.87 -10.90 -20.58
N LYS A 50 0.72 -10.34 -20.95
CA LYS A 50 -0.51 -11.14 -21.14
C LYS A 50 -0.33 -12.24 -22.18
N ALA A 51 0.47 -11.98 -23.20
CA ALA A 51 0.77 -12.98 -24.23
C ALA A 51 1.78 -14.04 -23.76
N ALA A 52 2.83 -13.63 -23.04
CA ALA A 52 3.93 -14.51 -22.65
C ALA A 52 3.72 -15.22 -21.29
N ARG A 53 3.06 -14.56 -20.35
CA ARG A 53 2.85 -15.01 -18.98
C ARG A 53 1.41 -14.66 -18.50
N PRO A 54 0.40 -15.36 -19.02
CA PRO A 54 -1.01 -15.10 -18.68
C PRO A 54 -1.34 -15.33 -17.19
N ASP A 55 -0.49 -16.06 -16.47
CA ASP A 55 -0.55 -16.29 -15.04
C ASP A 55 -0.05 -15.12 -14.20
N LEU A 56 0.69 -14.17 -14.79
CA LEU A 56 1.27 -13.03 -14.11
C LEU A 56 0.27 -11.86 -14.07
N ASN A 57 0.00 -11.35 -12.87
CA ASN A 57 -0.81 -10.15 -12.72
C ASN A 57 0.03 -8.91 -13.03
N CYS A 58 -0.21 -8.26 -14.17
CA CYS A 58 0.46 -7.04 -14.56
C CYS A 58 -0.45 -5.84 -14.35
N SER A 59 0.09 -4.76 -13.79
CA SER A 59 -0.64 -3.51 -13.55
C SER A 59 0.24 -2.28 -13.76
N TYR A 60 -0.42 -1.14 -14.03
CA TYR A 60 0.23 0.16 -14.15
C TYR A 60 -0.35 1.14 -13.13
N TYR A 61 0.50 1.96 -12.53
CA TYR A 61 0.16 2.89 -11.47
C TYR A 61 0.76 4.27 -11.75
N ILE A 62 -0.01 5.35 -11.57
CA ILE A 62 0.35 6.68 -12.08
C ILE A 62 0.88 7.65 -11.03
N GLY A 63 0.89 7.29 -9.76
CA GLY A 63 1.38 8.26 -8.78
C GLY A 63 1.21 7.89 -7.32
N TYR A 64 1.63 8.82 -6.49
CA TYR A 64 1.46 8.76 -5.04
C TYR A 64 -0.02 8.93 -4.63
N CYS A 65 -0.82 9.56 -5.47
CA CYS A 65 -2.28 9.58 -5.40
C CYS A 65 -2.86 9.60 -6.82
N MET A 66 -4.18 9.46 -6.96
CA MET A 66 -4.87 9.39 -8.25
C MET A 66 -5.46 10.74 -8.68
N ASP A 67 -4.97 11.85 -8.14
CA ASP A 67 -5.49 13.19 -8.43
C ASP A 67 -4.92 13.77 -9.72
N THR A 68 -5.38 13.23 -10.83
CA THR A 68 -5.00 13.68 -12.18
C THR A 68 -6.22 14.13 -12.98
N PRO A 69 -6.11 15.16 -13.85
CA PRO A 69 -7.13 15.50 -14.82
C PRO A 69 -7.49 14.32 -15.76
N ASP A 70 -6.53 13.45 -16.02
CA ASP A 70 -6.67 12.27 -16.87
C ASP A 70 -7.26 11.04 -16.14
N LEU A 71 -7.75 11.19 -14.90
CA LEU A 71 -8.28 10.06 -14.13
C LEU A 71 -9.34 9.23 -14.88
N PRO A 72 -10.32 9.80 -15.60
CA PRO A 72 -11.26 9.01 -16.38
C PRO A 72 -10.60 8.19 -17.49
N GLU A 73 -9.54 8.72 -18.12
CA GLU A 73 -8.78 8.01 -19.14
C GLU A 73 -7.94 6.89 -18.52
N PHE A 74 -7.27 7.15 -17.40
CA PHE A 74 -6.56 6.12 -16.64
C PHE A 74 -7.47 4.97 -16.19
N LEU A 75 -8.68 5.27 -15.75
CA LEU A 75 -9.66 4.24 -15.36
C LEU A 75 -10.13 3.40 -16.55
N ARG A 76 -10.25 4.00 -17.77
CA ARG A 76 -10.49 3.25 -19.01
C ARG A 76 -9.31 2.36 -19.37
N PHE A 77 -8.09 2.89 -19.36
CA PHE A 77 -6.86 2.13 -19.56
C PHE A 77 -6.76 0.95 -18.59
N SER A 78 -7.02 1.20 -17.31
CA SER A 78 -6.97 0.16 -16.28
C SER A 78 -7.95 -0.98 -16.56
N ARG A 79 -9.13 -0.69 -17.09
CA ARG A 79 -10.12 -1.72 -17.49
C ARG A 79 -9.71 -2.49 -18.75
N GLU A 80 -9.05 -1.83 -19.70
CA GLU A 80 -8.64 -2.45 -20.95
C GLU A 80 -7.44 -3.39 -20.76
N TYR A 81 -6.44 -2.94 -20.01
CA TYR A 81 -5.15 -3.63 -19.93
C TYR A 81 -4.91 -4.38 -18.61
N GLN A 82 -5.59 -4.01 -17.54
CA GLN A 82 -5.39 -4.61 -16.23
C GLN A 82 -6.58 -5.50 -15.84
N ALA A 83 -6.28 -6.63 -15.24
CA ALA A 83 -7.30 -7.53 -14.69
C ALA A 83 -7.01 -7.76 -13.19
N PRO A 84 -8.03 -7.66 -12.34
CA PRO A 84 -9.40 -7.19 -12.61
C PRO A 84 -9.44 -5.69 -12.91
N ALA A 85 -10.48 -5.24 -13.66
CA ALA A 85 -10.71 -3.81 -13.90
C ALA A 85 -10.73 -3.03 -12.58
N ALA A 86 -10.24 -1.79 -12.59
CA ALA A 86 -10.16 -0.94 -11.40
C ALA A 86 -11.56 -0.64 -10.85
N LYS A 87 -11.97 -1.44 -9.86
CA LYS A 87 -13.22 -1.27 -9.13
C LYS A 87 -13.03 -0.57 -7.79
N PHE A 88 -11.80 -0.37 -7.41
CA PHE A 88 -11.37 0.18 -6.13
C PHE A 88 -10.43 1.35 -6.33
N LEU A 89 -10.70 2.47 -5.67
CA LEU A 89 -9.89 3.67 -5.76
C LEU A 89 -9.59 4.26 -4.37
N GLN A 90 -8.32 4.40 -4.04
CA GLN A 90 -7.88 5.12 -2.84
C GLN A 90 -7.79 6.62 -3.14
N MET A 91 -8.41 7.46 -2.31
CA MET A 91 -8.59 8.88 -2.63
C MET A 91 -7.96 9.85 -1.61
N ASN A 92 -7.05 9.40 -0.76
CA ASN A 92 -6.29 10.33 0.07
C ASN A 92 -5.27 11.12 -0.77
N GLY A 93 -4.99 12.35 -0.33
CA GLY A 93 -3.96 13.20 -0.93
C GLY A 93 -4.42 13.99 -2.15
N PHE A 94 -5.70 14.00 -2.49
CA PHE A 94 -6.28 14.84 -3.55
C PHE A 94 -6.22 16.32 -3.18
N ALA A 95 -6.09 17.20 -4.17
CA ALA A 95 -6.18 18.64 -3.99
C ALA A 95 -7.53 19.04 -3.37
N PHE A 96 -7.54 20.11 -2.56
CA PHE A 96 -8.81 20.63 -2.03
C PHE A 96 -9.72 21.12 -3.15
N ARG A 97 -10.99 20.77 -3.04
CA ARG A 97 -12.04 21.09 -4.01
C ARG A 97 -13.29 21.63 -3.32
N SER A 98 -14.08 22.39 -4.03
CA SER A 98 -15.44 22.76 -3.64
C SER A 98 -16.34 21.53 -3.63
N ASP A 99 -17.53 21.63 -3.01
CA ASP A 99 -18.53 20.54 -3.00
C ASP A 99 -19.04 20.24 -4.42
N GLN A 100 -19.14 21.24 -5.28
CA GLN A 100 -19.55 21.06 -6.67
C GLN A 100 -18.53 20.24 -7.45
N GLU A 101 -17.23 20.58 -7.33
CA GLU A 101 -16.14 19.83 -7.97
C GLU A 101 -16.03 18.40 -7.43
N LEU A 102 -16.26 18.20 -6.12
CA LEU A 102 -16.30 16.85 -5.53
C LEU A 102 -17.49 16.04 -6.06
N ALA A 103 -18.67 16.66 -6.16
CA ALA A 103 -19.84 15.98 -6.70
C ALA A 103 -19.64 15.55 -8.16
N GLU A 104 -19.00 16.38 -8.97
CA GLU A 104 -18.65 16.06 -10.35
C GLU A 104 -17.60 14.92 -10.40
N LEU A 105 -16.54 15.02 -9.62
CA LEU A 105 -15.51 13.99 -9.52
C LEU A 105 -16.11 12.63 -9.15
N MET A 106 -16.99 12.57 -8.14
CA MET A 106 -17.62 11.33 -7.71
C MET A 106 -18.56 10.72 -8.78
N ARG A 107 -19.28 11.55 -9.54
CA ARG A 107 -20.06 11.06 -10.69
C ARG A 107 -19.14 10.46 -11.76
N ASN A 108 -18.08 11.16 -12.14
CA ASN A 108 -17.14 10.70 -13.16
C ASN A 108 -16.46 9.37 -12.75
N ILE A 109 -16.07 9.24 -11.48
CA ILE A 109 -15.49 8.01 -10.94
C ILE A 109 -16.50 6.85 -11.01
N ARG A 110 -17.76 7.10 -10.65
CA ARG A 110 -18.82 6.10 -10.72
C ARG A 110 -19.12 5.69 -12.17
N GLU A 111 -19.25 6.63 -13.08
CA GLU A 111 -19.47 6.38 -14.51
C GLU A 111 -18.29 5.62 -15.13
N ALA A 112 -17.08 5.86 -14.65
CA ALA A 112 -15.90 5.08 -15.00
C ALA A 112 -15.92 3.64 -14.45
N GLY A 113 -16.92 3.24 -13.66
CA GLY A 113 -17.11 1.87 -13.18
C GLY A 113 -16.39 1.54 -11.88
N VAL A 114 -15.92 2.54 -11.13
CA VAL A 114 -15.43 2.34 -9.76
C VAL A 114 -16.63 2.00 -8.86
N GLU A 115 -16.49 0.93 -8.08
CA GLU A 115 -17.54 0.44 -7.17
C GLU A 115 -17.29 0.82 -5.72
N LEU A 116 -16.03 1.00 -5.34
CA LEU A 116 -15.60 1.25 -3.97
C LEU A 116 -14.49 2.30 -3.93
N ILE A 117 -14.67 3.32 -3.13
CA ILE A 117 -13.59 4.23 -2.75
C ILE A 117 -13.11 3.95 -1.33
N ASP A 118 -11.84 4.24 -1.07
CA ASP A 118 -11.21 4.10 0.24
C ASP A 118 -10.66 5.44 0.70
N LEU A 119 -11.04 5.82 1.92
CA LEU A 119 -10.58 7.02 2.59
C LEU A 119 -9.91 6.64 3.91
N THR A 120 -8.68 7.07 4.11
CA THR A 120 -7.93 6.76 5.33
C THR A 120 -8.01 7.91 6.33
N PHE A 121 -8.49 7.60 7.55
CA PHE A 121 -8.61 8.53 8.66
C PHE A 121 -7.63 8.13 9.77
N TYR A 122 -6.88 9.10 10.30
CA TYR A 122 -5.80 8.83 11.27
C TYR A 122 -6.22 9.02 12.72
N GLY A 123 -7.34 9.67 12.98
CA GLY A 123 -7.89 10.04 14.29
C GLY A 123 -8.91 11.16 14.13
N THR A 124 -9.25 11.86 15.20
CA THR A 124 -10.08 13.06 15.17
C THR A 124 -9.37 14.24 14.48
N GLU A 125 -10.07 15.30 14.16
CA GLU A 125 -9.65 16.37 13.24
C GLU A 125 -8.23 16.87 13.48
N GLU A 126 -7.91 17.34 14.68
CA GLU A 126 -6.60 17.93 14.97
C GLU A 126 -5.46 16.92 14.82
N TYR A 127 -5.67 15.72 15.31
CA TYR A 127 -4.68 14.64 15.17
C TYR A 127 -4.54 14.20 13.74
N HIS A 128 -5.65 14.01 13.02
CA HIS A 128 -5.66 13.64 11.62
C HIS A 128 -4.84 14.61 10.78
N ASP A 129 -5.14 15.91 10.87
CA ASP A 129 -4.48 16.96 10.08
C ASP A 129 -2.96 17.00 10.35
N ARG A 130 -2.57 16.87 11.64
CA ARG A 130 -1.15 16.79 12.02
C ARG A 130 -0.48 15.53 11.46
N PHE A 131 -1.14 14.38 11.52
CA PHE A 131 -0.60 13.12 11.03
C PHE A 131 -0.51 13.07 9.51
N ALA A 132 -1.50 13.63 8.82
CA ALA A 132 -1.53 13.79 7.37
C ALA A 132 -0.54 14.87 6.87
N GLY A 133 -0.02 15.71 7.79
CA GLY A 133 0.80 16.87 7.44
C GLY A 133 0.05 17.92 6.62
N ARG A 134 -1.29 18.05 6.81
CA ARG A 134 -2.15 18.89 5.96
C ARG A 134 -3.36 19.40 6.74
N LYS A 135 -3.34 20.68 7.07
CA LYS A 135 -4.45 21.33 7.79
C LYS A 135 -5.75 21.32 6.97
N GLY A 136 -6.87 20.91 7.59
CA GLY A 136 -8.19 20.82 6.96
C GLY A 136 -8.41 19.53 6.17
N ASP A 137 -7.48 18.57 6.19
CA ASP A 137 -7.59 17.30 5.48
C ASP A 137 -8.75 16.45 6.02
N PHE A 138 -8.94 16.39 7.33
CA PHE A 138 -10.05 15.66 7.95
C PHE A 138 -11.42 16.11 7.44
N ARG A 139 -11.68 17.41 7.47
CA ARG A 139 -12.94 17.98 6.97
C ARG A 139 -13.11 17.76 5.47
N PHE A 140 -12.02 17.84 4.72
CA PHE A 140 -12.04 17.58 3.29
C PHE A 140 -12.42 16.13 3.00
N LEU A 141 -11.86 15.16 3.71
CA LEU A 141 -12.22 13.75 3.57
C LEU A 141 -13.67 13.46 3.97
N LEU A 142 -14.21 14.11 5.01
CA LEU A 142 -15.63 13.98 5.36
C LEU A 142 -16.53 14.52 4.24
N ARG A 143 -16.15 15.62 3.59
CA ARG A 143 -16.89 16.16 2.42
C ARG A 143 -16.79 15.20 1.22
N MET A 144 -15.61 14.62 0.96
CA MET A 144 -15.46 13.59 -0.07
C MET A 144 -16.36 12.38 0.21
N LEU A 145 -16.39 11.91 1.45
CA LEU A 145 -17.24 10.82 1.89
C LEU A 145 -18.72 11.11 1.65
N ASP A 146 -19.19 12.31 2.06
CA ASP A 146 -20.56 12.76 1.84
C ASP A 146 -20.92 12.78 0.34
N GLN A 147 -20.08 13.36 -0.51
CA GLN A 147 -20.31 13.42 -1.96
C GLN A 147 -20.25 12.04 -2.62
N ALA A 148 -19.40 11.14 -2.15
CA ALA A 148 -19.34 9.77 -2.64
C ALA A 148 -20.63 8.99 -2.31
N CYS A 149 -21.12 9.11 -1.08
CA CYS A 149 -22.39 8.51 -0.68
C CYS A 149 -23.57 9.06 -1.51
N LYS A 150 -23.63 10.38 -1.72
CA LYS A 150 -24.65 11.02 -2.60
C LYS A 150 -24.56 10.54 -4.04
N ALA A 151 -23.37 10.28 -4.55
CA ALA A 151 -23.16 9.70 -5.88
C ALA A 151 -23.51 8.19 -5.94
N GLY A 152 -23.80 7.53 -4.83
CA GLY A 152 -24.11 6.10 -4.75
C GLY A 152 -22.89 5.19 -4.90
N LEU A 153 -21.69 5.69 -4.59
CA LEU A 153 -20.49 4.89 -4.45
C LEU A 153 -20.48 4.20 -3.09
N ASN A 154 -19.95 2.98 -3.02
CA ASN A 154 -19.61 2.38 -1.74
C ASN A 154 -18.36 3.07 -1.16
N VAL A 155 -18.34 3.29 0.13
CA VAL A 155 -17.18 3.87 0.80
C VAL A 155 -16.67 2.93 1.89
N ARG A 156 -15.35 2.71 1.89
CA ARG A 156 -14.61 2.13 3.00
C ARG A 156 -13.82 3.22 3.70
N ALA A 157 -13.91 3.27 5.03
CA ALA A 157 -13.00 4.05 5.85
C ALA A 157 -11.91 3.13 6.38
N SER A 158 -10.65 3.48 6.16
CA SER A 158 -9.49 2.76 6.66
C SER A 158 -8.83 3.53 7.79
N VAL A 159 -8.51 2.86 8.91
CA VAL A 159 -7.96 3.50 10.12
C VAL A 159 -6.67 2.79 10.52
N PRO A 160 -5.49 3.38 10.27
CA PRO A 160 -4.25 2.84 10.80
C PRO A 160 -4.20 3.02 12.32
N MET A 161 -3.93 1.93 13.03
CA MET A 161 -3.83 1.93 14.50
C MET A 161 -2.37 2.02 14.91
N ILE A 162 -2.06 3.03 15.68
CA ILE A 162 -0.78 3.20 16.38
C ILE A 162 -1.07 3.66 17.82
N ARG A 163 -0.11 3.51 18.72
CA ARG A 163 -0.29 3.83 20.15
C ARG A 163 -0.79 5.26 20.38
N GLU A 164 -0.26 6.22 19.63
CA GLU A 164 -0.65 7.63 19.76
C GLU A 164 -2.14 7.91 19.46
N ASN A 165 -2.78 7.13 18.60
CA ASN A 165 -4.17 7.39 18.19
C ASN A 165 -5.21 6.46 18.83
N LEU A 166 -4.80 5.49 19.64
CA LEU A 166 -5.73 4.50 20.19
C LEU A 166 -6.89 5.13 20.98
N SER A 167 -6.61 6.17 21.77
CA SER A 167 -7.63 6.86 22.56
C SER A 167 -8.67 7.60 21.71
N GLN A 168 -8.35 7.92 20.47
CA GLN A 168 -9.21 8.68 19.56
C GLN A 168 -10.05 7.78 18.64
N ILE A 169 -9.67 6.51 18.49
CA ILE A 169 -10.35 5.59 17.57
C ILE A 169 -11.84 5.41 17.92
N PRO A 170 -12.25 5.26 19.20
CA PRO A 170 -13.66 5.17 19.55
C PRO A 170 -14.49 6.38 19.09
N GLU A 171 -14.00 7.60 19.34
CA GLU A 171 -14.66 8.85 18.91
C GLU A 171 -14.69 8.96 17.37
N LEU A 172 -13.58 8.64 16.69
CA LEU A 172 -13.54 8.59 15.23
C LEU A 172 -14.59 7.63 14.66
N TYR A 173 -14.77 6.47 15.30
CA TYR A 173 -15.79 5.50 14.90
C TYR A 173 -17.21 6.04 15.04
N GLU A 174 -17.51 6.81 16.10
CA GLU A 174 -18.82 7.46 16.24
C GLU A 174 -19.07 8.46 15.09
N ILE A 175 -18.06 9.26 14.73
CA ILE A 175 -18.15 10.20 13.61
C ILE A 175 -18.40 9.44 12.30
N LEU A 176 -17.60 8.41 12.02
CA LEU A 176 -17.70 7.64 10.78
C LEU A 176 -18.99 6.83 10.67
N ASN A 177 -19.54 6.35 11.79
CA ASN A 177 -20.80 5.61 11.81
C ASN A 177 -22.05 6.47 11.48
N THR A 178 -21.91 7.80 11.45
CA THR A 178 -23.00 8.66 10.96
C THR A 178 -23.21 8.58 9.44
N TYR A 179 -22.28 7.95 8.72
CA TYR A 179 -22.32 7.77 7.27
C TYR A 179 -22.63 6.32 6.91
N PRO A 180 -23.29 6.07 5.76
CA PRO A 180 -23.60 4.72 5.29
C PRO A 180 -22.37 4.03 4.70
N LEU A 181 -21.35 3.79 5.52
CA LEU A 181 -20.14 3.11 5.09
C LEU A 181 -20.40 1.63 4.79
N ARG A 182 -19.82 1.12 3.72
CA ARG A 182 -19.76 -0.32 3.47
C ARG A 182 -18.92 -1.03 4.53
N GLN A 183 -17.83 -0.40 4.97
CA GLN A 183 -16.91 -0.93 5.96
C GLN A 183 -16.09 0.18 6.63
N CYS A 184 -15.85 0.03 7.91
CA CYS A 184 -14.75 0.68 8.60
C CYS A 184 -13.72 -0.40 8.96
N ALA A 185 -12.47 -0.24 8.50
CA ALA A 185 -11.42 -1.25 8.64
C ALA A 185 -10.20 -0.69 9.37
N CYS A 186 -9.83 -1.33 10.47
CA CYS A 186 -8.58 -1.03 11.17
C CYS A 186 -7.43 -1.88 10.68
N PHE A 187 -6.22 -1.33 10.64
CA PHE A 187 -5.01 -2.05 10.28
C PHE A 187 -3.77 -1.50 11.00
N LEU A 188 -2.71 -2.29 11.08
CA LEU A 188 -1.40 -1.82 11.54
C LEU A 188 -0.59 -1.28 10.36
N PRO A 189 0.03 -0.09 10.49
CA PRO A 189 0.93 0.43 9.47
C PRO A 189 2.06 -0.54 9.14
N HIS A 190 2.47 -0.58 7.89
CA HIS A 190 3.64 -1.34 7.46
C HIS A 190 4.94 -0.67 7.92
N SER A 191 5.95 -1.48 8.19
CA SER A 191 7.33 -1.01 8.45
C SER A 191 8.05 -0.69 7.14
N LYS A 192 7.45 0.18 6.30
CA LYS A 192 7.91 0.55 4.96
C LYS A 192 7.77 2.06 4.75
N GLY A 193 8.59 2.63 3.90
CA GLY A 193 8.59 4.08 3.66
C GLY A 193 8.75 4.87 4.98
N ARG A 194 7.98 5.93 5.19
CA ARG A 194 8.00 6.68 6.45
C ARG A 194 7.50 5.88 7.66
N GLY A 195 6.74 4.80 7.44
CA GLY A 195 6.34 3.89 8.51
C GLY A 195 7.49 3.20 9.25
N ARG A 196 8.70 3.18 8.66
CA ARG A 196 9.93 2.71 9.33
C ARG A 196 10.25 3.50 10.60
N SER A 197 9.81 4.74 10.71
CA SER A 197 10.03 5.60 11.88
C SER A 197 9.01 5.40 13.00
N LEU A 198 8.09 4.44 12.87
CA LEU A 198 7.01 4.20 13.81
C LEU A 198 7.10 2.86 14.59
N PRO A 199 8.26 2.20 14.76
CA PRO A 199 8.30 0.92 15.47
C PRO A 199 7.83 1.03 16.92
N GLU A 200 8.21 2.10 17.62
CA GLU A 200 7.82 2.42 18.99
C GLU A 200 6.30 2.68 19.14
N GLN A 201 5.63 3.00 18.03
CA GLN A 201 4.21 3.32 17.97
C GLN A 201 3.33 2.10 17.67
N ARG A 202 3.90 0.93 17.47
CA ARG A 202 3.09 -0.29 17.28
C ARG A 202 2.37 -0.64 18.58
N ILE A 203 1.10 -1.01 18.44
CA ILE A 203 0.27 -1.40 19.59
C ILE A 203 0.68 -2.77 20.11
N THR A 204 0.59 -2.94 21.41
CA THR A 204 0.76 -4.23 22.08
C THR A 204 -0.53 -5.07 21.98
N LYS A 205 -0.40 -6.36 22.23
CA LYS A 205 -1.54 -7.27 22.34
C LYS A 205 -2.52 -6.81 23.44
N GLN A 206 -2.00 -6.39 24.59
CA GLN A 206 -2.82 -5.89 25.70
C GLN A 206 -3.59 -4.62 25.31
N GLU A 207 -2.95 -3.64 24.68
CA GLU A 207 -3.61 -2.42 24.20
C GLU A 207 -4.71 -2.74 23.18
N PHE A 208 -4.47 -3.71 22.28
CA PHE A 208 -5.47 -4.17 21.31
C PHE A 208 -6.68 -4.83 22.00
N GLU A 209 -6.45 -5.69 22.98
CA GLU A 209 -7.49 -6.41 23.71
C GLU A 209 -8.38 -5.47 24.55
N GLN A 210 -7.88 -4.30 24.96
CA GLN A 210 -8.63 -3.27 25.66
C GLN A 210 -9.56 -2.44 24.74
N LEU A 211 -9.41 -2.52 23.44
CA LEU A 211 -10.29 -1.82 22.50
C LEU A 211 -11.71 -2.40 22.52
N PRO A 212 -12.75 -1.58 22.28
CA PRO A 212 -14.11 -2.06 22.11
C PRO A 212 -14.22 -3.17 21.08
N GLU A 213 -15.05 -4.16 21.33
CA GLU A 213 -15.20 -5.35 20.48
C GLU A 213 -15.49 -5.01 19.01
N ARG A 214 -16.34 -4.02 18.75
CA ARG A 214 -16.66 -3.55 17.40
C ARG A 214 -15.40 -3.08 16.63
N ILE A 215 -14.44 -2.45 17.32
CA ILE A 215 -13.18 -2.00 16.72
C ILE A 215 -12.27 -3.20 16.46
N ARG A 216 -12.15 -4.12 17.42
CA ARG A 216 -11.38 -5.36 17.25
C ARG A 216 -11.89 -6.19 16.08
N ASN A 217 -13.23 -6.27 15.92
CA ASN A 217 -13.87 -7.02 14.82
C ASN A 217 -13.70 -6.34 13.44
N SER A 218 -13.36 -5.06 13.40
CA SER A 218 -13.03 -4.33 12.16
C SER A 218 -11.58 -4.47 11.74
N PHE A 219 -10.77 -5.11 12.57
CA PHE A 219 -9.35 -5.27 12.32
C PHE A 219 -9.06 -6.22 11.17
N SER A 220 -7.95 -5.98 10.48
CA SER A 220 -7.48 -6.80 9.37
C SER A 220 -7.50 -8.30 9.71
N ARG A 221 -7.98 -9.12 8.77
CA ARG A 221 -7.99 -10.60 8.89
C ARG A 221 -6.60 -11.22 8.78
N THR A 222 -5.57 -10.44 8.44
CA THR A 222 -4.18 -10.91 8.42
C THR A 222 -3.76 -11.34 9.81
N LYS A 223 -3.05 -12.45 9.92
CA LYS A 223 -2.58 -12.98 11.18
C LYS A 223 -1.59 -12.02 11.85
N HIS A 224 -1.94 -11.57 13.04
CA HIS A 224 -1.11 -10.72 13.88
C HIS A 224 -0.81 -11.43 15.19
N ARG A 225 0.46 -11.47 15.56
CA ARG A 225 0.95 -12.03 16.82
C ARG A 225 1.99 -11.09 17.42
N THR A 226 2.27 -11.25 18.71
CA THR A 226 3.44 -10.61 19.31
C THR A 226 4.72 -11.19 18.71
N GLU A 227 5.83 -10.45 18.78
CA GLU A 227 7.11 -10.98 18.35
C GLU A 227 7.50 -12.23 19.19
N ALA A 228 7.22 -12.18 20.50
CA ALA A 228 7.38 -13.34 21.39
C ALA A 228 6.64 -14.61 20.89
N GLU A 229 5.37 -14.45 20.49
CA GLU A 229 4.55 -15.55 19.95
C GLU A 229 5.07 -16.04 18.60
N TRP A 230 5.56 -15.15 17.72
CA TRP A 230 6.19 -15.56 16.45
C TRP A 230 7.44 -16.37 16.68
N LEU A 231 8.33 -15.94 17.60
CA LEU A 231 9.60 -16.62 17.89
C LEU A 231 9.43 -18.02 18.48
N THR A 232 8.33 -18.27 19.18
CA THR A 232 8.01 -19.59 19.77
C THR A 232 7.18 -20.46 18.82
N SER A 233 6.75 -19.95 17.67
CA SER A 233 5.92 -20.63 16.70
C SER A 233 6.77 -21.34 15.64
N ASP A 234 6.32 -22.53 15.20
CA ASP A 234 6.90 -23.21 14.04
C ASP A 234 6.53 -22.51 12.70
N GLU A 235 5.72 -21.48 12.75
CA GLU A 235 5.17 -20.79 11.58
C GLU A 235 6.07 -19.70 10.98
N ILE A 236 7.25 -19.45 11.58
CA ILE A 236 8.27 -18.63 10.89
C ILE A 236 8.73 -19.38 9.66
N SER A 237 8.31 -18.90 8.49
CA SER A 237 8.63 -19.49 7.20
C SER A 237 9.22 -18.43 6.26
N GLU A 238 9.86 -18.90 5.20
CA GLU A 238 10.26 -18.03 4.10
C GLU A 238 9.06 -17.61 3.27
N PRO A 239 9.12 -16.45 2.58
CA PRO A 239 8.07 -16.05 1.67
C PRO A 239 7.96 -17.03 0.48
N ALA A 240 6.73 -17.30 0.05
CA ALA A 240 6.45 -18.27 -1.01
C ALA A 240 6.40 -17.61 -2.39
N GLU A 241 5.90 -16.39 -2.47
CA GLU A 241 5.69 -15.66 -3.71
C GLU A 241 6.26 -14.23 -3.59
N ARG A 242 6.52 -13.61 -4.75
CA ARG A 242 6.92 -12.20 -4.84
C ARG A 242 6.08 -11.43 -5.85
N GLY A 243 5.86 -10.15 -5.57
CA GLY A 243 5.44 -9.14 -6.52
C GLY A 243 6.60 -8.20 -6.81
N LEU A 244 6.89 -7.94 -8.06
CA LEU A 244 7.96 -7.05 -8.50
C LEU A 244 7.39 -5.71 -8.95
N THR A 245 8.12 -4.63 -8.69
CA THR A 245 7.76 -3.28 -9.12
C THR A 245 8.90 -2.66 -9.90
N LEU A 246 8.60 -2.24 -11.13
CA LEU A 246 9.44 -1.33 -11.90
C LEU A 246 9.01 0.10 -11.59
N VAL A 247 9.89 0.92 -11.04
CA VAL A 247 9.66 2.35 -10.87
C VAL A 247 10.24 3.11 -12.06
N LEU A 248 9.38 3.78 -12.83
CA LEU A 248 9.80 4.60 -13.96
C LEU A 248 10.28 5.98 -13.47
N THR A 249 11.45 6.35 -13.92
CA THR A 249 12.05 7.67 -13.70
C THR A 249 12.59 8.23 -15.03
N PRO A 250 12.83 9.54 -15.15
CA PRO A 250 13.45 10.11 -16.36
C PRO A 250 14.78 9.44 -16.73
N GLU A 251 15.56 9.00 -15.73
CA GLU A 251 16.88 8.40 -15.91
C GLU A 251 16.82 6.99 -16.51
N ASN A 252 15.77 6.22 -16.20
CA ASN A 252 15.66 4.81 -16.62
C ASN A 252 14.67 4.55 -17.74
N TYR A 253 13.82 5.52 -18.09
CA TYR A 253 12.76 5.37 -19.08
C TYR A 253 13.26 4.85 -20.42
N GLU A 254 14.28 5.48 -20.99
CA GLU A 254 14.84 5.10 -22.29
C GLU A 254 15.38 3.66 -22.31
N LYS A 255 15.96 3.21 -21.21
CA LYS A 255 16.41 1.82 -21.05
C LYS A 255 15.24 0.87 -21.18
N TYR A 256 14.22 1.04 -20.33
CA TYR A 256 13.09 0.11 -20.29
C TYR A 256 12.16 0.23 -21.50
N ASN A 257 12.11 1.40 -22.12
CA ASN A 257 11.38 1.57 -23.38
C ASN A 257 11.96 0.75 -24.54
N ARG A 258 13.27 0.44 -24.51
CA ARG A 258 13.95 -0.41 -25.52
C ARG A 258 13.95 -1.90 -25.18
N MET A 259 13.63 -2.26 -23.94
CA MET A 259 13.62 -3.66 -23.50
C MET A 259 12.28 -4.33 -23.78
N SER A 260 12.27 -5.63 -24.05
CA SER A 260 11.05 -6.43 -24.04
C SER A 260 10.53 -6.58 -22.60
N ALA A 261 9.24 -6.81 -22.46
CA ALA A 261 8.67 -7.05 -21.13
C ALA A 261 9.28 -8.27 -20.42
N ALA A 262 9.60 -9.33 -21.17
CA ALA A 262 10.31 -10.49 -20.63
C ALA A 262 11.72 -10.14 -20.11
N GLY A 263 12.45 -9.29 -20.83
CA GLY A 263 13.77 -8.81 -20.40
C GLY A 263 13.68 -7.95 -19.11
N ILE A 264 12.66 -7.09 -19.02
CA ILE A 264 12.39 -6.29 -17.83
C ILE A 264 12.09 -7.20 -16.62
N LEU A 265 11.21 -8.18 -16.80
CA LEU A 265 10.87 -9.13 -15.74
C LEU A 265 12.10 -9.90 -15.28
N ALA A 266 12.92 -10.42 -16.21
CA ALA A 266 14.13 -11.16 -15.91
C ALA A 266 15.16 -10.32 -15.12
N GLU A 267 15.33 -9.03 -15.49
CA GLU A 267 16.22 -8.11 -14.75
C GLU A 267 15.75 -7.89 -13.30
N LEU A 268 14.44 -7.68 -13.12
CA LEU A 268 13.88 -7.49 -11.77
C LEU A 268 13.96 -8.77 -10.93
N GLU A 269 13.75 -9.94 -11.54
CA GLU A 269 13.91 -11.22 -10.88
C GLU A 269 15.36 -11.45 -10.44
N GLU A 270 16.33 -11.13 -11.29
CA GLU A 270 17.75 -11.23 -10.96
C GLU A 270 18.15 -10.29 -9.81
N MET A 271 17.60 -9.06 -9.80
CA MET A 271 17.86 -8.11 -8.70
C MET A 271 17.34 -8.65 -7.37
N ASP A 272 16.14 -9.19 -7.34
CA ASP A 272 15.54 -9.76 -6.14
C ASP A 272 16.22 -11.06 -5.71
N ASP A 273 16.61 -11.92 -6.65
CA ASP A 273 17.35 -13.16 -6.35
C ASP A 273 18.73 -12.84 -5.75
N ARG A 274 19.43 -11.80 -6.22
CA ARG A 274 20.67 -11.34 -5.59
C ARG A 274 20.43 -10.88 -4.15
N TYR A 275 19.39 -10.09 -3.92
CA TYR A 275 19.01 -9.66 -2.57
C TYR A 275 18.80 -10.87 -1.64
N LEU A 276 18.00 -11.84 -2.09
CA LEU A 276 17.69 -13.03 -1.30
C LEU A 276 18.91 -13.93 -1.06
N ASN A 277 19.82 -14.01 -2.00
CA ASN A 277 21.05 -14.82 -1.85
C ASN A 277 22.06 -14.21 -0.87
N GLU A 278 22.04 -12.90 -0.70
CA GLU A 278 22.91 -12.18 0.24
C GLU A 278 22.27 -12.00 1.63
N MET A 279 20.95 -12.16 1.74
CA MET A 279 20.20 -12.00 2.98
C MET A 279 20.13 -13.35 3.75
N PRO A 280 20.38 -13.36 5.06
CA PRO A 280 20.06 -14.53 5.87
C PRO A 280 18.59 -14.89 5.79
N SER A 281 18.26 -16.17 5.94
CA SER A 281 16.87 -16.62 6.01
C SER A 281 16.09 -15.92 7.12
N VAL A 282 14.76 -15.86 6.97
CA VAL A 282 13.90 -15.23 7.99
C VAL A 282 14.07 -15.90 9.36
N ARG A 283 14.30 -17.22 9.38
CA ARG A 283 14.60 -17.97 10.63
C ARG A 283 15.93 -17.57 11.24
N GLU A 284 16.97 -17.36 10.44
CA GLU A 284 18.28 -16.90 10.93
C GLU A 284 18.19 -15.47 11.45
N LEU A 285 17.51 -14.59 10.72
CA LEU A 285 17.24 -13.22 11.16
C LEU A 285 16.46 -13.19 12.48
N ALA A 286 15.47 -14.06 12.65
CA ALA A 286 14.74 -14.21 13.90
C ALA A 286 15.63 -14.62 15.07
N ARG A 287 16.62 -15.51 14.83
CA ARG A 287 17.60 -15.90 15.87
C ARG A 287 18.58 -14.76 16.21
N MET A 288 18.94 -13.94 15.23
CA MET A 288 19.88 -12.83 15.41
C MET A 288 19.22 -11.62 16.07
N TYR A 289 18.00 -11.30 15.69
CA TYR A 289 17.36 -10.01 16.01
C TYR A 289 16.03 -10.11 16.76
N GLY A 290 15.51 -11.31 16.90
CA GLY A 290 14.21 -11.54 17.56
C GLY A 290 14.27 -11.14 19.05
N ASN A 291 13.22 -10.44 19.50
CA ASN A 291 13.07 -10.04 20.90
C ASN A 291 11.89 -10.79 21.55
N PRO A 292 12.16 -11.81 22.39
CA PRO A 292 11.12 -12.60 23.05
C PRO A 292 10.31 -11.84 24.09
N GLU A 293 10.74 -10.63 24.48
CA GLU A 293 10.01 -9.77 25.42
C GLU A 293 9.06 -8.79 24.72
N ASN A 294 9.12 -8.70 23.38
CA ASN A 294 8.34 -7.75 22.62
C ASN A 294 6.87 -8.19 22.48
N GLN A 295 5.97 -7.47 23.12
CA GLN A 295 4.53 -7.70 23.14
C GLN A 295 3.76 -6.89 22.07
N GLN A 296 4.44 -6.17 21.20
CA GLN A 296 3.82 -5.47 20.08
C GLN A 296 3.32 -6.46 19.03
N LEU A 297 2.24 -6.11 18.33
CA LEU A 297 1.62 -6.95 17.30
C LEU A 297 2.27 -6.75 15.93
N PHE A 298 2.59 -7.86 15.27
CA PHE A 298 3.20 -7.87 13.95
C PHE A 298 2.58 -8.97 13.06
N ARG A 299 2.59 -8.72 11.78
CA ARG A 299 2.60 -9.80 10.78
C ARG A 299 4.03 -10.29 10.63
N ILE A 300 4.21 -11.53 10.22
CA ILE A 300 5.56 -12.07 9.98
C ILE A 300 6.34 -11.23 8.95
N ARG A 301 5.68 -10.72 7.93
CA ARG A 301 6.28 -9.84 6.93
C ARG A 301 6.89 -8.57 7.54
N ASP A 302 6.18 -7.93 8.47
CA ASP A 302 6.68 -6.70 9.12
C ASP A 302 7.91 -6.98 9.98
N LEU A 303 7.94 -8.12 10.69
CA LEU A 303 9.11 -8.56 11.46
C LEU A 303 10.30 -8.87 10.55
N ALA A 304 10.08 -9.66 9.50
CA ALA A 304 11.12 -9.99 8.53
C ALA A 304 11.77 -8.72 7.97
N LEU A 305 10.96 -7.72 7.60
CA LEU A 305 11.45 -6.44 7.12
C LEU A 305 12.27 -5.67 8.16
N ILE A 306 11.83 -5.65 9.42
CA ILE A 306 12.56 -4.99 10.52
C ILE A 306 13.91 -5.69 10.75
N TRP A 307 13.92 -7.01 10.78
CA TRP A 307 15.15 -7.78 10.97
C TRP A 307 16.13 -7.62 9.79
N GLN A 308 15.63 -7.64 8.55
CA GLN A 308 16.42 -7.39 7.34
C GLN A 308 17.05 -5.99 7.36
N GLN A 309 16.30 -4.96 7.75
CA GLN A 309 16.82 -3.60 7.88
C GLN A 309 17.92 -3.50 8.94
N ARG A 310 17.78 -4.20 10.07
CA ARG A 310 18.83 -4.26 11.09
C ARG A 310 20.11 -4.94 10.56
N TYR A 311 19.96 -6.06 9.86
CA TYR A 311 21.07 -6.76 9.22
C TYR A 311 21.81 -5.85 8.23
N ILE A 312 21.09 -5.17 7.35
CA ILE A 312 21.67 -4.23 6.39
C ILE A 312 22.41 -3.08 7.12
N ALA A 313 21.80 -2.52 8.16
CA ALA A 313 22.41 -1.42 8.92
C ALA A 313 23.70 -1.85 9.64
N GLU A 314 23.75 -3.06 10.19
CA GLU A 314 24.91 -3.58 10.94
C GLU A 314 26.03 -4.06 10.02
N THR A 315 25.71 -4.67 8.89
CA THR A 315 26.71 -5.19 7.95
C THR A 315 27.23 -4.15 6.98
N GLY A 316 26.58 -2.98 6.87
CA GLY A 316 26.89 -1.96 5.86
C GLY A 316 26.63 -2.46 4.43
N SER A 317 25.79 -3.47 4.28
CA SER A 317 25.47 -4.07 3.00
C SER A 317 24.88 -3.04 2.03
N ARG A 318 25.29 -3.10 0.76
CA ARG A 318 24.74 -2.33 -0.36
C ARG A 318 23.72 -3.13 -1.17
N ILE A 319 23.16 -4.19 -0.57
CA ILE A 319 22.13 -4.97 -1.23
C ILE A 319 20.92 -4.08 -1.50
N TYR A 320 20.25 -4.38 -2.60
CA TYR A 320 18.96 -3.78 -2.95
C TYR A 320 18.00 -3.87 -1.74
N ASP A 321 17.57 -2.73 -1.26
CA ASP A 321 16.57 -2.67 -0.19
C ASP A 321 15.18 -2.71 -0.83
N MET A 322 14.42 -3.76 -0.54
CA MET A 322 13.04 -3.92 -1.01
C MET A 322 12.09 -2.78 -0.58
N HIS A 323 12.57 -1.83 0.21
CA HIS A 323 11.87 -0.61 0.59
C HIS A 323 12.34 0.63 -0.16
N ASP A 324 13.35 0.52 -1.00
CA ASP A 324 13.78 1.63 -1.84
C ASP A 324 12.78 1.82 -2.99
N GLU A 325 11.90 2.80 -2.81
CA GLU A 325 10.85 3.12 -3.78
C GLU A 325 11.27 4.17 -4.80
N THR A 326 12.49 4.64 -4.73
CA THR A 326 13.09 5.48 -5.77
C THR A 326 13.57 4.67 -6.96
N HIS A 327 13.71 3.35 -6.78
CA HIS A 327 14.13 2.36 -7.77
C HIS A 327 13.10 1.24 -7.89
N SER A 328 13.47 0.17 -8.57
CA SER A 328 12.64 -1.03 -8.62
C SER A 328 12.73 -1.80 -7.30
N PHE A 329 11.65 -2.38 -6.85
CA PHE A 329 11.57 -3.09 -5.57
C PHE A 329 10.70 -4.34 -5.67
N SER A 330 10.81 -5.20 -4.66
CA SER A 330 9.98 -6.38 -4.50
C SER A 330 9.11 -6.32 -3.24
N VAL A 331 8.03 -7.07 -3.27
CA VAL A 331 7.18 -7.36 -2.12
C VAL A 331 7.12 -8.87 -1.96
N HIS A 332 7.66 -9.37 -0.87
CA HIS A 332 7.59 -10.79 -0.54
C HIS A 332 6.28 -11.12 0.17
N LEU A 333 5.65 -12.22 -0.22
CA LEU A 333 4.34 -12.64 0.25
C LEU A 333 4.42 -14.02 0.92
N TRP A 334 3.87 -14.11 2.12
CA TRP A 334 3.70 -15.35 2.86
C TRP A 334 2.34 -15.98 2.54
N GLU A 335 2.20 -17.27 2.75
CA GLU A 335 0.99 -18.03 2.41
C GLU A 335 -0.29 -17.44 3.02
N ASP A 336 -0.24 -16.98 4.26
CA ASP A 336 -1.38 -16.36 4.95
C ASP A 336 -1.89 -15.10 4.24
N GLU A 337 -0.98 -14.30 3.68
CA GLU A 337 -1.33 -13.06 2.96
C GLU A 337 -1.90 -13.35 1.57
N MET A 338 -1.42 -14.40 0.92
CA MET A 338 -1.93 -14.83 -0.38
C MET A 338 -3.38 -15.29 -0.33
N MET A 339 -3.75 -16.04 0.71
CA MET A 339 -5.12 -16.52 0.91
C MET A 339 -6.12 -15.37 1.05
N ILE A 340 -5.76 -14.32 1.78
CA ILE A 340 -6.60 -13.14 1.98
C ILE A 340 -6.77 -12.35 0.68
N ASN A 341 -5.70 -12.15 -0.07
CA ASN A 341 -5.74 -11.44 -1.35
C ASN A 341 -6.60 -12.17 -2.39
N ARG A 342 -6.54 -13.51 -2.45
CA ARG A 342 -7.40 -14.31 -3.34
C ARG A 342 -8.88 -14.18 -3.00
N VAL A 343 -9.25 -14.12 -1.73
CA VAL A 343 -10.65 -13.95 -1.29
C VAL A 343 -11.20 -12.55 -1.59
N VAL A 344 -10.36 -11.52 -1.52
CA VAL A 344 -10.76 -10.13 -1.84
C VAL A 344 -10.97 -9.92 -3.34
N VAL A 345 -10.22 -10.63 -4.18
CA VAL A 345 -10.31 -10.55 -5.65
C VAL A 345 -11.48 -11.36 -6.21
N GLN A 346 -11.95 -12.40 -5.50
CA GLN A 346 -13.06 -13.28 -5.96
C GLN A 346 -14.45 -12.83 -5.49
N LYS A 347 -14.57 -11.79 -4.68
CA LYS A 347 -15.84 -11.18 -4.25
C LYS A 347 -16.03 -9.80 -4.86
#